data_d4f3fea08aad18dffecd737da9399303
#
_entry.id   d4f3fea08aad18dffecd737da9399303
#
_cell.length_a   1.000
_cell.length_b   1.000
_cell.length_c   1.000
_cell.angle_alpha   90.00
_cell.angle_beta   90.00
_cell.angle_gamma   90.00
#
_symmetry.space_group_name_H-M   'P 1'
#
loop_
_entity.id
_entity.type
_entity.pdbx_description
1 polymer ?
#
loop_
_entity_poly.entity_id
_entity_poly.type
_entity_poly.pdbx_seq_one_letter_code
_entity_poly.pdbx_strand_id
1 'polypeptide(L)' 'MTKENTKTMLLADDLDQLLEVLPSFIKSSLENHPQKASLTEVVLDIGRRPEARFFEGSEYLSYRTIVWQDLDITLKRL' A
#
# COMPACT_ATOMS: atom_id res chain seq x y z
N MET A 1 23.79 -12.99 -7.53
CA MET A 1 22.72 -13.38 -6.61
C MET A 1 21.55 -12.41 -6.71
N THR A 2 20.39 -12.94 -6.93
CA THR A 2 19.20 -12.12 -7.08
C THR A 2 18.64 -11.77 -5.71
N LYS A 3 18.41 -10.51 -5.50
CA LYS A 3 17.81 -10.05 -4.25
C LYS A 3 16.30 -10.12 -4.38
N GLU A 4 15.65 -10.83 -3.48
CA GLU A 4 14.20 -10.89 -3.48
C GLU A 4 13.62 -9.53 -3.17
N ASN A 5 12.56 -9.19 -3.89
CA ASN A 5 11.86 -7.94 -3.71
C ASN A 5 10.77 -8.13 -2.65
N THR A 6 11.07 -7.72 -1.41
CA THR A 6 10.16 -7.87 -0.28
C THR A 6 9.38 -6.60 0.02
N LYS A 7 9.66 -5.51 -0.70
CA LYS A 7 9.11 -4.20 -0.42
C LYS A 7 8.78 -3.47 -1.71
N THR A 8 7.62 -2.84 -1.74
CA THR A 8 7.17 -2.01 -2.85
C THR A 8 6.62 -0.71 -2.30
N MET A 9 7.03 0.40 -2.91
CA MET A 9 6.50 1.72 -2.61
C MET A 9 5.68 2.19 -3.80
N LEU A 10 4.41 2.49 -3.54
CA LEU A 10 3.45 2.86 -4.58
C LEU A 10 3.10 4.34 -4.44
N LEU A 11 3.40 5.12 -5.48
CA LEU A 11 3.12 6.55 -5.47
C LEU A 11 1.64 6.81 -5.75
N ALA A 12 1.09 7.80 -5.08
CA ALA A 12 -0.31 8.17 -5.20
C ALA A 12 -0.50 9.33 -6.19
N ASP A 13 0.14 9.25 -7.36
CA ASP A 13 -0.03 10.24 -8.42
C ASP A 13 -1.45 10.22 -8.97
N ASP A 14 -2.03 9.03 -9.04
CA ASP A 14 -3.41 8.80 -9.44
C ASP A 14 -4.02 7.87 -8.40
N LEU A 15 -4.82 8.43 -7.52
CA LEU A 15 -5.39 7.68 -6.40
C LEU A 15 -6.28 6.53 -6.88
N ASP A 16 -7.08 6.74 -7.90
CA ASP A 16 -7.96 5.69 -8.40
C ASP A 16 -7.18 4.49 -8.94
N GLN A 17 -6.11 4.76 -9.70
CA GLN A 17 -5.24 3.69 -10.18
C GLN A 17 -4.53 2.97 -9.04
N LEU A 18 -4.07 3.71 -8.06
CA LEU A 18 -3.43 3.11 -6.88
C LEU A 18 -4.39 2.16 -6.17
N LEU A 19 -5.61 2.59 -5.95
CA LEU A 19 -6.60 1.76 -5.27
C LEU A 19 -6.89 0.47 -6.03
N GLU A 20 -6.83 0.50 -7.36
CA GLU A 20 -7.10 -0.69 -8.17
C GLU A 20 -6.04 -1.78 -8.02
N VAL A 21 -4.80 -1.42 -7.71
CA VAL A 21 -3.71 -2.39 -7.61
C VAL A 21 -3.51 -2.90 -6.19
N LEU A 22 -4.12 -2.28 -5.19
CA LEU A 22 -3.95 -2.65 -3.80
C LEU A 22 -4.80 -3.87 -3.42
N PRO A 23 -4.31 -4.70 -2.48
CA PRO A 23 -5.15 -5.74 -1.86
C PRO A 23 -6.41 -5.12 -1.24
N SER A 24 -7.51 -5.87 -1.26
CA SER A 24 -8.81 -5.32 -0.87
C SER A 24 -8.85 -4.76 0.55
N PHE A 25 -8.15 -5.38 1.51
CA PHE A 25 -8.17 -4.90 2.89
C PHE A 25 -7.48 -3.54 3.04
N ILE A 26 -6.46 -3.27 2.22
CA ILE A 26 -5.77 -1.98 2.20
C ILE A 26 -6.61 -0.95 1.45
N LYS A 27 -7.17 -1.35 0.32
CA LYS A 27 -8.04 -0.50 -0.48
C LYS A 27 -9.20 0.03 0.38
N SER A 28 -9.86 -0.85 1.13
CA SER A 28 -10.98 -0.46 1.98
C SER A 28 -10.56 0.57 3.04
N SER A 29 -9.40 0.37 3.66
CA SER A 29 -8.89 1.31 4.66
C SER A 29 -8.66 2.69 4.07
N LEU A 30 -8.15 2.76 2.84
CA LEU A 30 -7.87 4.05 2.20
C LEU A 30 -9.12 4.73 1.66
N GLU A 31 -10.06 3.97 1.11
CA GLU A 31 -11.29 4.54 0.56
C GLU A 31 -12.08 5.32 1.62
N ASN A 32 -12.02 4.86 2.84
CA ASN A 32 -12.74 5.47 3.95
C ASN A 32 -11.87 6.40 4.80
N HIS A 33 -10.64 6.63 4.39
CA HIS A 33 -9.70 7.41 5.16
C HIS A 33 -10.01 8.92 5.02
N PRO A 34 -10.11 9.65 6.14
CA PRO A 34 -10.43 11.08 6.07
C PRO A 34 -9.37 11.92 5.37
N GLN A 35 -8.13 11.45 5.32
CA GLN A 35 -7.01 12.17 4.71
C GLN A 35 -6.56 11.58 3.37
N LYS A 36 -7.39 10.76 2.73
CA LYS A 36 -6.99 10.08 1.49
C LYS A 36 -6.53 11.05 0.40
N ALA A 37 -7.08 12.25 0.36
CA ALA A 37 -6.71 13.25 -0.65
C ALA A 37 -5.28 13.75 -0.51
N SER A 38 -4.66 13.58 0.67
CA SER A 38 -3.27 13.98 0.89
C SER A 38 -2.30 12.81 0.88
N LEU A 39 -2.74 11.63 0.44
CA LEU A 39 -1.89 10.45 0.35
C LEU A 39 -0.77 10.68 -0.67
N THR A 40 0.46 10.39 -0.28
CA THR A 40 1.62 10.51 -1.15
C THR A 40 2.13 9.16 -1.62
N GLU A 41 2.14 8.16 -0.74
CA GLU A 41 2.55 6.81 -1.15
C GLU A 41 2.05 5.77 -0.15
N VAL A 42 2.04 4.51 -0.61
CA VAL A 42 1.74 3.35 0.22
C VAL A 42 2.95 2.41 0.16
N VAL A 43 3.38 1.93 1.32
CA VAL A 43 4.52 1.02 1.43
C VAL A 43 4.01 -0.36 1.82
N LEU A 44 4.31 -1.34 0.98
CA LEU A 44 4.01 -2.75 1.24
C LEU A 44 5.32 -3.50 1.41
N ASP A 45 5.59 -3.97 2.61
CA ASP A 45 6.82 -4.68 2.95
C ASP A 45 6.46 -5.96 3.68
N ILE A 46 6.90 -7.10 3.14
CA ILE A 46 6.54 -8.42 3.68
C ILE A 46 6.95 -8.52 5.14
N GLY A 47 6.03 -8.97 5.98
CA GLY A 47 6.24 -9.11 7.41
C GLY A 47 5.98 -7.85 8.21
N ARG A 48 5.65 -6.74 7.53
CA ARG A 48 5.34 -5.48 8.19
C ARG A 48 3.90 -5.08 7.94
N ARG A 49 3.40 -4.20 8.77
CA ARG A 49 2.06 -3.62 8.58
C ARG A 49 2.10 -2.67 7.38
N PRO A 50 1.03 -2.63 6.57
CA PRO A 50 0.98 -1.68 5.46
C PRO A 50 1.00 -0.24 5.97
N GLU A 51 1.86 0.58 5.39
CA GLU A 51 2.04 1.96 5.81
C GLU A 51 1.54 2.92 4.73
N ALA A 52 0.77 3.91 5.14
CA ALA A 52 0.37 4.99 4.27
C ALA A 52 1.12 6.26 4.68
N ARG A 53 1.67 6.95 3.70
CA ARG A 53 2.33 8.23 3.91
C ARG A 53 1.45 9.32 3.35
N PHE A 54 1.03 10.21 4.23
CA PHE A 54 0.23 11.38 3.88
C PHE A 54 1.10 12.62 3.98
N PHE A 55 0.62 13.71 3.44
CA PHE A 55 1.32 14.99 3.56
C PHE A 55 1.58 15.35 5.03
N GLU A 56 0.63 15.02 5.90
CA GLU A 56 0.69 15.34 7.32
C GLU A 56 1.56 14.38 8.15
N GLY A 57 1.88 13.20 7.61
CA GLY A 57 2.63 12.18 8.33
C GLY A 57 2.24 10.79 7.90
N SER A 58 2.79 9.79 8.57
CA SER A 58 2.58 8.38 8.21
C SER A 58 1.70 7.68 9.23
N GLU A 59 0.95 6.67 8.76
CA GLU A 59 0.25 5.78 9.68
C GLU A 59 0.10 4.39 9.07
N TYR A 60 -0.13 3.41 9.94
CA TYR A 60 -0.40 2.05 9.50
C TYR A 60 -1.88 1.89 9.16
N LEU A 61 -2.14 1.21 8.05
CA LEU A 61 -3.50 1.02 7.55
C LEU A 61 -4.20 -0.21 8.14
N SER A 62 -3.45 -1.13 8.73
CA SER A 62 -4.00 -2.37 9.26
C SER A 62 -3.06 -2.94 10.29
N TYR A 63 -3.61 -3.73 11.24
CA TYR A 63 -2.79 -4.55 12.13
C TYR A 63 -2.28 -5.81 11.43
N ARG A 64 -2.93 -6.23 10.35
CA ARG A 64 -2.51 -7.36 9.55
C ARG A 64 -1.23 -7.00 8.79
N THR A 65 -0.20 -7.86 8.90
CA THR A 65 1.05 -7.64 8.17
C THR A 65 0.92 -8.10 6.72
N ILE A 66 1.79 -7.55 5.87
CA ILE A 66 1.84 -7.92 4.46
C ILE A 66 2.45 -9.31 4.32
N VAL A 67 1.83 -10.15 3.52
CA VAL A 67 2.36 -11.46 3.14
C VAL A 67 2.68 -11.46 1.65
N TRP A 68 3.38 -12.50 1.18
CA TRP A 68 3.80 -12.57 -0.22
C TRP A 68 2.63 -12.45 -1.19
N GLN A 69 1.50 -13.07 -0.88
CA GLN A 69 0.33 -13.01 -1.76
C GLN A 69 -0.18 -11.58 -1.97
N ASP A 70 -0.11 -10.75 -0.95
CA ASP A 70 -0.52 -9.34 -1.05
C ASP A 70 0.36 -8.61 -2.05
N LEU A 71 1.66 -8.79 -1.93
CA LEU A 71 2.61 -8.14 -2.82
C LEU A 71 2.46 -8.66 -4.25
N ASP A 72 2.27 -9.96 -4.41
CA ASP A 72 2.09 -10.60 -5.72
C ASP A 72 0.85 -10.04 -6.44
N ILE A 73 -0.27 -9.91 -5.73
CA ILE A 73 -1.49 -9.32 -6.28
C ILE A 73 -1.21 -7.93 -6.84
N THR A 74 -0.54 -7.10 -6.05
CA THR A 74 -0.23 -5.73 -6.46
C THR A 74 0.71 -5.71 -7.67
N LEU A 75 1.77 -6.51 -7.64
CA LEU A 75 2.75 -6.53 -8.73
C LEU A 75 2.12 -6.99 -10.05
N LYS A 76 1.17 -7.91 -9.98
CA LYS A 76 0.48 -8.41 -11.19
C LYS A 76 -0.50 -7.40 -11.77
N ARG A 77 -0.98 -6.48 -10.96
CA ARG A 77 -1.95 -5.46 -11.39
C ARG A 77 -1.29 -4.16 -11.88
N LEU A 78 0.01 -4.04 -11.66
CA LEU A 78 0.74 -2.82 -12.09
C LEU A 78 0.93 -2.72 -13.61
#